data_64a7522f3eafc6229fa1ac81dad0913c
#
_entry.id   64a7522f3eafc6229fa1ac81dad0913c
#
_cell.length_a   1.000
_cell.length_b   1.000
_cell.length_c   1.000
_cell.angle_alpha   90.00
_cell.angle_beta   90.00
_cell.angle_gamma   90.00
#
_symmetry.space_group_name_H-M   'P 1'
#
loop_
_entity.id
_entity.type
_entity.pdbx_description
1 polymer ?
#
loop_
_entity_poly.entity_id
_entity_poly.type
_entity_poly.pdbx_seq_one_letter_code
_entity_poly.pdbx_strand_id
1 'polypeptide(L)'
;AGIVIYNGTAEKFKVYLTELYAKNAAAGNEYVFINAWNEWGEGMYLEPDEEEKFGYLEAISYAEAHYKQEIYKYANSKNEQNEILILEKQNERLKAERKTLNKWLMLKQKNIEIDKYLSGKGYRNIAIYGYGILGKLLFSELQKSAVNILCVIDMNADGLNLDIPVKRPFDELDNYDLIIVSNIHIYQDIANELSKEYKGKIISLEQIIDEASI
;
A
#
# COMPACT_ATOMS: atom_id res chain seq x y z
N ALA A 1 2.43 35.80 -11.50
CA ALA A 1 3.52 36.02 -10.54
C ALA A 1 4.68 35.14 -10.99
N GLY A 2 5.83 35.74 -11.29
CA GLY A 2 7.05 35.02 -11.67
C GLY A 2 7.83 34.61 -10.42
N ILE A 3 8.54 33.48 -10.49
CA ILE A 3 9.51 33.08 -9.46
C ILE A 3 10.86 33.66 -9.88
N VAL A 4 11.48 34.44 -9.02
CA VAL A 4 12.83 34.96 -9.22
C VAL A 4 13.77 34.25 -8.27
N ILE A 5 14.82 33.61 -8.83
CA ILE A 5 15.89 33.01 -8.03
C ILE A 5 16.97 34.05 -7.81
N TYR A 6 17.17 34.43 -6.56
CA TYR A 6 18.23 35.36 -6.17
C TYR A 6 19.57 34.64 -5.94
N ASN A 7 20.67 35.28 -6.34
CA ASN A 7 22.04 34.73 -6.19
C ASN A 7 22.27 33.38 -6.90
N GLY A 8 21.75 33.23 -8.10
CA GLY A 8 22.17 32.16 -9.01
C GLY A 8 23.64 32.38 -9.39
N THR A 9 24.49 31.35 -9.27
CA THR A 9 25.87 31.36 -9.74
C THR A 9 26.17 30.04 -10.44
N ALA A 10 27.13 30.02 -11.33
CA ALA A 10 27.56 28.78 -12.02
C ALA A 10 27.98 27.70 -11.02
N GLU A 11 28.59 28.05 -9.90
CA GLU A 11 28.97 27.07 -8.84
C GLU A 11 27.74 26.42 -8.16
N LYS A 12 26.74 27.20 -7.83
CA LYS A 12 25.48 26.66 -7.26
C LYS A 12 24.72 25.81 -8.28
N PHE A 13 24.70 26.27 -9.53
CA PHE A 13 24.09 25.51 -10.62
C PHE A 13 24.82 24.18 -10.85
N LYS A 14 26.12 24.13 -10.77
CA LYS A 14 26.95 22.92 -10.84
C LYS A 14 26.51 21.88 -9.80
N VAL A 15 26.41 22.29 -8.54
CA VAL A 15 25.96 21.39 -7.44
C VAL A 15 24.55 20.90 -7.69
N TYR A 16 23.62 21.81 -7.95
CA TYR A 16 22.21 21.48 -8.21
C TYR A 16 22.06 20.52 -9.41
N LEU A 17 22.76 20.79 -10.51
CA LEU A 17 22.66 19.98 -11.72
C LEU A 17 23.25 18.57 -11.53
N THR A 18 24.36 18.47 -10.79
CA THR A 18 24.96 17.17 -10.44
C THR A 18 23.98 16.30 -9.64
N GLU A 19 23.32 16.89 -8.63
CA GLU A 19 22.29 16.20 -7.85
C GLU A 19 21.08 15.84 -8.71
N LEU A 20 20.64 16.74 -9.58
CA LEU A 20 19.48 16.50 -10.45
C LEU A 20 19.76 15.34 -11.41
N TYR A 21 20.94 15.28 -12.00
CA TYR A 21 21.35 14.18 -12.87
C TYR A 21 21.39 12.85 -12.10
N ALA A 22 21.93 12.85 -10.90
CA ALA A 22 21.96 11.66 -10.05
C ALA A 22 20.57 11.16 -9.68
N LYS A 23 19.66 12.07 -9.25
CA LYS A 23 18.25 11.76 -8.95
C LYS A 23 17.51 11.21 -10.17
N ASN A 24 17.72 11.85 -11.32
CA ASN A 24 17.07 11.48 -12.57
C ASN A 24 17.51 10.07 -13.02
N ALA A 25 18.81 9.79 -12.98
CA ALA A 25 19.38 8.48 -13.30
C ALA A 25 18.92 7.39 -12.30
N ALA A 26 18.88 7.68 -10.99
CA ALA A 26 18.36 6.76 -9.97
C ALA A 26 16.87 6.44 -10.18
N ALA A 27 16.11 7.37 -10.77
CA ALA A 27 14.70 7.17 -11.12
C ALA A 27 14.50 6.40 -12.44
N GLY A 28 15.57 6.13 -13.20
CA GLY A 28 15.53 5.44 -14.50
C GLY A 28 15.07 6.34 -15.65
N ASN A 29 15.14 7.65 -15.49
CA ASN A 29 14.85 8.59 -16.58
C ASN A 29 16.07 8.79 -17.48
N GLU A 30 15.84 8.96 -18.78
CA GLU A 30 16.91 9.08 -19.78
C GLU A 30 17.27 10.54 -20.12
N TYR A 31 16.38 11.49 -19.83
CA TYR A 31 16.52 12.86 -20.28
C TYR A 31 16.38 13.87 -19.14
N VAL A 32 17.21 14.90 -19.21
CA VAL A 32 17.10 16.14 -18.41
C VAL A 32 17.02 17.30 -19.37
N PHE A 33 16.03 18.16 -19.23
CA PHE A 33 15.86 19.36 -20.03
C PHE A 33 16.34 20.58 -19.22
N ILE A 34 17.19 21.39 -19.82
CA ILE A 34 17.68 22.62 -19.21
C ILE A 34 17.09 23.80 -19.98
N ASN A 35 16.42 24.67 -19.31
CA ASN A 35 15.88 25.90 -19.87
C ASN A 35 16.72 27.10 -19.38
N ALA A 36 17.42 27.83 -20.24
CA ALA A 36 17.54 27.67 -21.69
C ALA A 36 18.94 28.10 -22.13
N TRP A 37 19.22 28.07 -23.45
CA TRP A 37 20.50 28.55 -23.97
C TRP A 37 20.62 30.07 -23.82
N ASN A 38 19.60 30.84 -24.19
CA ASN A 38 19.71 32.31 -24.35
C ASN A 38 18.43 33.09 -23.96
N GLU A 39 17.72 32.67 -22.96
CA GLU A 39 16.55 33.40 -22.43
C GLU A 39 16.98 34.54 -21.48
N TRP A 40 17.76 35.47 -21.99
CA TRP A 40 18.33 36.60 -21.24
C TRP A 40 17.25 37.47 -20.55
N GLY A 41 16.12 37.68 -21.24
CA GLY A 41 15.02 38.49 -20.70
C GLY A 41 14.37 37.92 -19.44
N GLU A 42 14.50 36.61 -19.22
CA GLU A 42 13.98 35.90 -18.05
C GLU A 42 15.08 35.54 -17.04
N GLY A 43 16.35 35.89 -17.35
CA GLY A 43 17.51 35.53 -16.53
C GLY A 43 17.81 34.03 -16.54
N MET A 44 17.34 33.31 -17.57
CA MET A 44 17.60 31.88 -17.78
C MET A 44 18.45 31.68 -19.02
N TYR A 45 19.76 31.66 -18.84
CA TYR A 45 20.72 31.53 -19.95
C TYR A 45 21.91 30.69 -19.56
N LEU A 46 22.48 29.99 -20.55
CA LEU A 46 23.70 29.20 -20.45
C LEU A 46 24.81 29.78 -21.35
N GLU A 47 24.45 30.74 -22.20
CA GLU A 47 25.43 31.48 -23.03
C GLU A 47 26.49 32.13 -22.16
N PRO A 48 27.77 32.10 -22.59
CA PRO A 48 28.82 32.78 -21.86
C PRO A 48 28.57 34.30 -21.72
N ASP A 49 28.78 34.80 -20.52
CA ASP A 49 28.64 36.23 -20.19
C ASP A 49 29.95 36.84 -19.64
N GLU A 50 29.90 38.12 -19.30
CA GLU A 50 31.08 38.80 -18.74
C GLU A 50 31.36 38.45 -17.28
N GLU A 51 30.33 38.02 -16.53
CA GLU A 51 30.41 37.74 -15.09
C GLU A 51 30.83 36.28 -14.85
N GLU A 52 30.05 35.32 -15.35
CA GLU A 52 30.25 33.88 -15.13
C GLU A 52 31.11 33.23 -16.25
N LYS A 53 31.33 33.95 -17.35
CA LYS A 53 32.10 33.48 -18.53
C LYS A 53 31.53 32.15 -19.06
N PHE A 54 32.30 31.09 -19.01
CA PHE A 54 31.90 29.74 -19.40
C PHE A 54 31.39 28.90 -18.24
N GLY A 55 31.23 29.49 -17.06
CA GLY A 55 30.92 28.77 -15.81
C GLY A 55 29.70 27.87 -15.88
N TYR A 56 28.61 28.27 -16.54
CA TYR A 56 27.42 27.45 -16.70
C TYR A 56 27.65 26.23 -17.60
N LEU A 57 28.43 26.36 -18.67
CA LEU A 57 28.83 25.26 -19.55
C LEU A 57 29.80 24.30 -18.86
N GLU A 58 30.73 24.83 -18.09
CA GLU A 58 31.64 24.05 -17.25
C GLU A 58 30.88 23.30 -16.17
N ALA A 59 29.83 23.89 -15.61
CA ALA A 59 28.92 23.24 -14.64
C ALA A 59 28.19 22.03 -15.25
N ILE A 60 27.69 22.14 -16.47
CA ILE A 60 27.06 21.03 -17.20
C ILE A 60 28.08 19.90 -17.42
N SER A 61 29.24 20.24 -17.96
CA SER A 61 30.32 19.27 -18.23
C SER A 61 30.78 18.57 -16.94
N TYR A 62 30.87 19.31 -15.83
CA TYR A 62 31.18 18.73 -14.53
C TYR A 62 30.09 17.78 -14.06
N ALA A 63 28.81 18.18 -14.14
CA ALA A 63 27.68 17.35 -13.72
C ALA A 63 27.64 16.03 -14.50
N GLU A 64 27.85 16.07 -15.84
CA GLU A 64 27.92 14.86 -16.67
C GLU A 64 29.05 13.91 -16.27
N ALA A 65 30.19 14.44 -15.89
CA ALA A 65 31.34 13.64 -15.48
C ALA A 65 31.18 13.02 -14.07
N HIS A 66 30.43 13.66 -13.15
CA HIS A 66 30.47 13.34 -11.74
C HIS A 66 29.15 12.78 -11.16
N TYR A 67 27.99 12.98 -11.83
CA TYR A 67 26.68 12.54 -11.26
C TYR A 67 26.63 11.05 -10.89
N LYS A 68 27.36 10.19 -11.62
CA LYS A 68 27.38 8.73 -11.35
C LYS A 68 27.87 8.39 -9.95
N GLN A 69 28.76 9.20 -9.39
CA GLN A 69 29.28 9.03 -8.03
C GLN A 69 28.22 9.34 -6.97
N GLU A 70 27.23 10.16 -7.32
CA GLU A 70 26.14 10.58 -6.44
C GLU A 70 24.89 9.68 -6.54
N ILE A 71 24.79 8.84 -7.59
CA ILE A 71 23.58 7.98 -7.82
C ILE A 71 23.28 7.12 -6.60
N TYR A 72 24.31 6.56 -5.94
CA TYR A 72 24.15 5.68 -4.79
C TYR A 72 23.41 6.33 -3.63
N LYS A 73 23.54 7.64 -3.44
CA LYS A 73 22.81 8.39 -2.40
C LYS A 73 21.31 8.32 -2.62
N TYR A 74 20.86 8.39 -3.86
CA TYR A 74 19.44 8.44 -4.22
C TYR A 74 18.84 7.05 -4.44
N ALA A 75 19.61 6.12 -4.95
CA ALA A 75 19.18 4.73 -5.10
C ALA A 75 18.95 4.07 -3.74
N ASN A 76 19.85 4.26 -2.80
CA ASN A 76 19.72 3.71 -1.44
C ASN A 76 18.59 4.38 -0.67
N SER A 77 18.45 5.72 -0.73
CA SER A 77 17.38 6.43 -0.05
C SER A 77 15.99 6.00 -0.53
N LYS A 78 15.83 5.72 -1.83
CA LYS A 78 14.56 5.21 -2.38
C LYS A 78 14.25 3.80 -1.90
N ASN A 79 15.27 2.94 -1.82
CA ASN A 79 15.11 1.58 -1.29
C ASN A 79 14.78 1.61 0.21
N GLU A 80 15.48 2.41 1.00
CA GLU A 80 15.22 2.60 2.43
C GLU A 80 13.82 3.17 2.68
N GLN A 81 13.38 4.16 1.92
CA GLN A 81 12.02 4.72 2.01
C GLN A 81 10.95 3.69 1.67
N ASN A 82 11.17 2.88 0.62
CA ASN A 82 10.26 1.80 0.26
C ASN A 82 10.22 0.71 1.34
N GLU A 83 11.37 0.36 1.92
CA GLU A 83 11.46 -0.61 3.01
C GLU A 83 10.74 -0.11 4.27
N ILE A 84 10.95 1.14 4.64
CA ILE A 84 10.24 1.79 5.76
C ILE A 84 8.72 1.75 5.52
N LEU A 85 8.25 2.11 4.32
CA LEU A 85 6.83 2.09 3.99
C LEU A 85 6.23 0.67 4.06
N ILE A 86 6.97 -0.34 3.64
CA ILE A 86 6.55 -1.74 3.75
C ILE A 86 6.46 -2.15 5.23
N LEU A 87 7.46 -1.81 6.03
CA LEU A 87 7.50 -2.11 7.45
C LEU A 87 6.38 -1.38 8.22
N GLU A 88 6.09 -0.13 7.89
CA GLU A 88 4.97 0.61 8.46
C GLU A 88 3.62 -0.06 8.17
N LYS A 89 3.37 -0.44 6.91
CA LYS A 89 2.16 -1.17 6.53
C LYS A 89 2.03 -2.52 7.25
N GLN A 90 3.13 -3.25 7.38
CA GLN A 90 3.15 -4.50 8.13
C GLN A 90 2.85 -4.27 9.61
N ASN A 91 3.41 -3.23 10.20
CA ASN A 91 3.19 -2.88 11.61
C ASN A 91 1.74 -2.49 11.88
N GLU A 92 1.12 -1.67 11.02
CA GLU A 92 -0.30 -1.33 11.12
C GLU A 92 -1.20 -2.56 11.00
N ARG A 93 -0.89 -3.47 10.08
CA ARG A 93 -1.58 -4.75 9.97
C ARG A 93 -1.49 -5.56 11.27
N LEU A 94 -0.29 -5.74 11.81
CA LEU A 94 -0.06 -6.51 13.04
C LEU A 94 -0.74 -5.87 14.25
N LYS A 95 -0.78 -4.54 14.34
CA LYS A 95 -1.51 -3.82 15.38
C LYS A 95 -3.01 -4.09 15.30
N ALA A 96 -3.60 -4.03 14.10
CA ALA A 96 -5.01 -4.30 13.88
C ALA A 96 -5.36 -5.76 14.23
N GLU A 97 -4.57 -6.72 13.73
CA GLU A 97 -4.76 -8.15 14.05
C GLU A 97 -4.67 -8.41 15.55
N ARG A 98 -3.67 -7.86 16.23
CA ARG A 98 -3.51 -7.99 17.69
C ARG A 98 -4.69 -7.41 18.45
N LYS A 99 -5.16 -6.23 18.07
CA LYS A 99 -6.32 -5.59 18.71
C LYS A 99 -7.57 -6.48 18.58
N THR A 100 -7.82 -7.01 17.39
CA THR A 100 -8.96 -7.89 17.11
C THR A 100 -8.86 -9.21 17.87
N LEU A 101 -7.67 -9.83 17.88
CA LEU A 101 -7.43 -11.05 18.67
C LEU A 101 -7.67 -10.84 20.17
N ASN A 102 -7.23 -9.71 20.72
CA ASN A 102 -7.49 -9.40 22.13
C ASN A 102 -8.98 -9.27 22.43
N LYS A 103 -9.74 -8.55 21.60
CA LYS A 103 -11.18 -8.44 21.72
C LYS A 103 -11.86 -9.82 21.65
N TRP A 104 -11.46 -10.63 20.67
CA TRP A 104 -11.98 -11.97 20.48
C TRP A 104 -11.71 -12.89 21.69
N LEU A 105 -10.49 -12.83 22.23
CA LEU A 105 -10.14 -13.56 23.44
C LEU A 105 -11.04 -13.14 24.63
N MET A 106 -11.32 -11.83 24.75
CA MET A 106 -12.24 -11.33 25.79
C MET A 106 -13.66 -11.89 25.63
N LEU A 107 -14.17 -12.02 24.39
CA LEU A 107 -15.45 -12.70 24.15
C LEU A 107 -15.42 -14.15 24.65
N LYS A 108 -14.34 -14.88 24.31
CA LYS A 108 -14.18 -16.27 24.76
C LYS A 108 -14.15 -16.40 26.27
N GLN A 109 -13.47 -15.50 26.98
CA GLN A 109 -13.45 -15.49 28.45
C GLN A 109 -14.83 -15.24 29.06
N LYS A 110 -15.70 -14.53 28.35
CA LYS A 110 -17.10 -14.31 28.74
C LYS A 110 -18.06 -15.41 28.27
N ASN A 111 -17.57 -16.48 27.65
CA ASN A 111 -18.35 -17.54 26.99
C ASN A 111 -19.29 -17.02 25.89
N ILE A 112 -18.90 -15.93 25.22
CA ILE A 112 -19.61 -15.39 24.07
C ILE A 112 -18.97 -16.01 22.81
N GLU A 113 -19.79 -16.68 22.01
CA GLU A 113 -19.37 -17.40 20.81
C GLU A 113 -19.91 -16.71 19.56
N ILE A 114 -19.06 -16.55 18.56
CA ILE A 114 -19.38 -15.85 17.30
C ILE A 114 -20.50 -16.59 16.54
N ASP A 115 -20.54 -17.91 16.59
CA ASP A 115 -21.58 -18.70 15.93
C ASP A 115 -22.96 -18.40 16.46
N LYS A 116 -23.11 -18.21 17.78
CA LYS A 116 -24.41 -17.83 18.43
C LYS A 116 -24.84 -16.44 17.98
N TYR A 117 -23.90 -15.50 17.91
CA TYR A 117 -24.19 -14.19 17.38
C TYR A 117 -24.66 -14.24 15.92
N LEU A 118 -23.92 -14.95 15.04
CA LEU A 118 -24.27 -15.10 13.63
C LEU A 118 -25.63 -15.77 13.44
N SER A 119 -25.87 -16.87 14.14
CA SER A 119 -27.16 -17.59 14.10
C SER A 119 -28.31 -16.73 14.60
N GLY A 120 -28.08 -15.94 15.65
CA GLY A 120 -29.05 -14.99 16.19
C GLY A 120 -29.43 -13.87 15.23
N LYS A 121 -28.51 -13.48 14.34
CA LYS A 121 -28.76 -12.54 13.23
C LYS A 121 -29.36 -13.20 11.99
N GLY A 122 -29.52 -14.51 11.98
CA GLY A 122 -30.08 -15.28 10.86
C GLY A 122 -29.07 -15.71 9.81
N TYR A 123 -27.77 -15.46 10.01
CA TYR A 123 -26.71 -15.89 9.08
C TYR A 123 -26.41 -17.38 9.30
N ARG A 124 -26.68 -18.19 8.30
CA ARG A 124 -26.46 -19.63 8.34
C ARG A 124 -25.46 -20.14 7.32
N ASN A 125 -25.43 -19.52 6.14
CA ASN A 125 -24.57 -19.91 5.04
C ASN A 125 -23.61 -18.77 4.72
N ILE A 126 -22.35 -18.91 5.10
CA ILE A 126 -21.37 -17.84 5.01
C ILE A 126 -20.18 -18.19 4.12
N ALA A 127 -19.49 -17.17 3.63
CA ALA A 127 -18.16 -17.29 3.10
C ALA A 127 -17.17 -16.53 3.99
N ILE A 128 -15.93 -17.02 4.05
CA ILE A 128 -14.82 -16.34 4.75
C ILE A 128 -13.87 -15.79 3.70
N TYR A 129 -13.69 -14.48 3.66
CA TYR A 129 -12.71 -13.83 2.81
C TYR A 129 -11.40 -13.61 3.57
N GLY A 130 -10.32 -14.21 3.05
CA GLY A 130 -8.98 -14.24 3.63
C GLY A 130 -8.76 -15.44 4.56
N TYR A 131 -7.72 -16.23 4.28
CA TYR A 131 -7.35 -17.40 5.07
C TYR A 131 -6.02 -17.21 5.82
N GLY A 132 -5.76 -15.96 6.26
CA GLY A 132 -4.67 -15.60 7.16
C GLY A 132 -4.94 -16.07 8.60
N ILE A 133 -4.22 -15.51 9.57
CA ILE A 133 -4.34 -15.91 11.00
C ILE A 133 -5.78 -15.79 11.48
N LEU A 134 -6.43 -14.64 11.28
CA LEU A 134 -7.80 -14.41 11.73
C LEU A 134 -8.81 -15.30 11.00
N GLY A 135 -8.64 -15.49 9.69
CA GLY A 135 -9.52 -16.35 8.90
C GLY A 135 -9.44 -17.81 9.31
N LYS A 136 -8.24 -18.33 9.59
CA LYS A 136 -8.03 -19.70 10.11
C LYS A 136 -8.68 -19.91 11.47
N LEU A 137 -8.57 -18.94 12.37
CA LEU A 137 -9.18 -19.00 13.68
C LEU A 137 -10.72 -19.00 13.58
N LEU A 138 -11.28 -18.10 12.75
CA LEU A 138 -12.71 -18.05 12.49
C LEU A 138 -13.23 -19.36 11.88
N PHE A 139 -12.54 -19.86 10.87
CA PHE A 139 -12.84 -21.14 10.24
C PHE A 139 -12.88 -22.28 11.27
N SER A 140 -11.83 -22.39 12.09
CA SER A 140 -11.73 -23.42 13.12
C SER A 140 -12.83 -23.32 14.18
N GLU A 141 -13.24 -22.10 14.56
CA GLU A 141 -14.34 -21.90 15.49
C GLU A 141 -15.69 -22.33 14.90
N LEU A 142 -15.93 -21.93 13.63
CA LEU A 142 -17.23 -22.17 13.00
C LEU A 142 -17.41 -23.58 12.42
N GLN A 143 -16.32 -24.33 12.18
CA GLN A 143 -16.39 -25.72 11.68
C GLN A 143 -17.28 -26.65 12.52
N LYS A 144 -17.40 -26.38 13.82
CA LYS A 144 -18.16 -27.20 14.77
C LYS A 144 -19.46 -26.54 15.22
N SER A 145 -19.92 -25.52 14.51
CA SER A 145 -21.07 -24.72 14.83
C SER A 145 -22.29 -25.03 13.94
N ALA A 146 -23.40 -24.37 14.21
CA ALA A 146 -24.60 -24.44 13.37
C ALA A 146 -24.53 -23.54 12.12
N VAL A 147 -23.41 -22.78 11.93
CA VAL A 147 -23.20 -21.93 10.78
C VAL A 147 -22.38 -22.69 9.73
N ASN A 148 -22.90 -22.79 8.52
CA ASN A 148 -22.24 -23.47 7.42
C ASN A 148 -21.24 -22.54 6.73
N ILE A 149 -19.97 -22.92 6.70
CA ILE A 149 -18.96 -22.25 5.87
C ILE A 149 -19.04 -22.89 4.48
N LEU A 150 -19.60 -22.18 3.50
CA LEU A 150 -19.78 -22.70 2.16
C LEU A 150 -18.49 -22.63 1.32
N CYS A 151 -17.67 -21.59 1.52
CA CYS A 151 -16.36 -21.51 0.91
C CYS A 151 -15.41 -20.58 1.67
N VAL A 152 -14.14 -20.69 1.34
CA VAL A 152 -13.10 -19.69 1.65
C VAL A 152 -12.77 -18.96 0.37
N ILE A 153 -12.63 -17.64 0.43
CA ILE A 153 -12.19 -16.80 -0.69
C ILE A 153 -10.81 -16.26 -0.35
N ASP A 154 -9.80 -16.58 -1.15
CA ASP A 154 -8.42 -16.14 -0.89
C ASP A 154 -7.65 -15.93 -2.19
N MET A 155 -6.76 -14.93 -2.21
CA MET A 155 -5.87 -14.68 -3.37
C MET A 155 -4.93 -15.86 -3.66
N ASN A 156 -4.54 -16.62 -2.63
CA ASN A 156 -3.71 -17.81 -2.74
C ASN A 156 -4.54 -19.11 -2.73
N ALA A 157 -5.69 -19.12 -3.39
CA ALA A 157 -6.61 -20.26 -3.40
C ALA A 157 -5.92 -21.58 -3.80
N ASP A 158 -5.04 -21.56 -4.80
CA ASP A 158 -4.31 -22.75 -5.28
C ASP A 158 -3.36 -23.35 -4.22
N GLY A 159 -2.92 -22.57 -3.26
CA GLY A 159 -2.04 -23.01 -2.16
C GLY A 159 -2.81 -23.55 -0.95
N LEU A 160 -4.14 -23.51 -0.97
CA LEU A 160 -4.98 -23.95 0.13
C LEU A 160 -5.62 -25.32 -0.19
N ASN A 161 -5.47 -26.26 0.75
CA ASN A 161 -6.12 -27.57 0.70
C ASN A 161 -7.08 -27.69 1.88
N LEU A 162 -8.37 -27.46 1.63
CA LEU A 162 -9.45 -27.51 2.62
C LEU A 162 -10.53 -28.48 2.17
N ASP A 163 -11.28 -29.05 3.12
CA ASP A 163 -12.41 -29.94 2.84
C ASP A 163 -13.66 -29.21 2.30
N ILE A 164 -13.56 -27.92 2.08
CA ILE A 164 -14.59 -27.07 1.49
C ILE A 164 -14.05 -26.33 0.27
N PRO A 165 -14.90 -25.82 -0.64
CA PRO A 165 -14.48 -25.04 -1.78
C PRO A 165 -13.61 -23.84 -1.40
N VAL A 166 -12.55 -23.61 -2.17
CA VAL A 166 -11.73 -22.42 -2.09
C VAL A 166 -11.86 -21.67 -3.42
N LYS A 167 -12.20 -20.39 -3.37
CA LYS A 167 -12.39 -19.52 -4.53
C LYS A 167 -11.38 -18.38 -4.54
N ARG A 168 -11.09 -17.86 -5.71
CA ARG A 168 -10.38 -16.60 -5.86
C ARG A 168 -11.36 -15.42 -5.73
N PRO A 169 -10.91 -14.21 -5.38
CA PRO A 169 -11.79 -13.03 -5.24
C PRO A 169 -12.59 -12.67 -6.49
N PHE A 170 -12.12 -13.10 -7.67
CA PHE A 170 -12.72 -12.79 -8.97
C PHE A 170 -13.53 -13.96 -9.55
N ASP A 171 -13.64 -15.08 -8.83
CA ASP A 171 -14.51 -16.18 -9.21
C ASP A 171 -15.97 -15.80 -8.97
N GLU A 172 -16.88 -16.44 -9.68
CA GLU A 172 -18.32 -16.25 -9.47
C GLU A 172 -18.69 -16.58 -8.01
N LEU A 173 -19.30 -15.62 -7.33
CA LEU A 173 -19.70 -15.76 -5.95
C LEU A 173 -21.13 -16.30 -5.86
N ASP A 174 -21.30 -17.32 -5.01
CA ASP A 174 -22.62 -17.88 -4.74
C ASP A 174 -23.46 -16.93 -3.85
N ASN A 175 -24.72 -17.29 -3.65
CA ASN A 175 -25.59 -16.52 -2.78
C ASN A 175 -25.34 -16.92 -1.30
N TYR A 176 -24.45 -16.20 -0.64
CA TYR A 176 -24.19 -16.34 0.79
C TYR A 176 -25.10 -15.41 1.60
N ASP A 177 -25.46 -15.80 2.83
CA ASP A 177 -26.12 -14.89 3.76
C ASP A 177 -25.18 -13.76 4.19
N LEU A 178 -23.89 -14.07 4.26
CA LEU A 178 -22.85 -13.15 4.70
C LEU A 178 -21.47 -13.55 4.15
N ILE A 179 -20.70 -12.57 3.71
CA ILE A 179 -19.24 -12.69 3.52
C ILE A 179 -18.55 -12.02 4.70
N ILE A 180 -17.75 -12.78 5.44
CA ILE A 180 -16.95 -12.26 6.57
C ILE A 180 -15.54 -12.01 6.08
N VAL A 181 -15.12 -10.74 6.11
CA VAL A 181 -13.77 -10.35 5.72
C VAL A 181 -12.82 -10.40 6.92
N SER A 182 -11.87 -11.31 6.90
CA SER A 182 -10.86 -11.46 7.96
C SER A 182 -9.63 -10.57 7.76
N ASN A 183 -9.43 -10.03 6.57
CA ASN A 183 -8.37 -9.05 6.25
C ASN A 183 -8.79 -7.65 6.73
N ILE A 184 -8.90 -7.48 8.03
CA ILE A 184 -9.52 -6.30 8.68
C ILE A 184 -8.84 -4.97 8.34
N HIS A 185 -7.52 -4.97 8.14
CA HIS A 185 -6.74 -3.76 7.86
C HIS A 185 -6.99 -3.15 6.47
N ILE A 186 -7.55 -3.93 5.53
CA ILE A 186 -7.94 -3.50 4.18
C ILE A 186 -9.40 -3.83 3.87
N TYR A 187 -10.20 -3.96 4.92
CA TYR A 187 -11.62 -4.35 4.79
C TYR A 187 -12.39 -3.46 3.82
N GLN A 188 -12.19 -2.14 3.91
CA GLN A 188 -12.94 -1.19 3.09
C GLN A 188 -12.67 -1.38 1.59
N ASP A 189 -11.42 -1.61 1.22
CA ASP A 189 -11.03 -1.84 -0.17
C ASP A 189 -11.63 -3.15 -0.70
N ILE A 190 -11.54 -4.22 0.11
CA ILE A 190 -12.13 -5.52 -0.22
C ILE A 190 -13.65 -5.41 -0.36
N ALA A 191 -14.33 -4.77 0.58
CA ALA A 191 -15.79 -4.62 0.55
C ALA A 191 -16.25 -3.81 -0.67
N ASN A 192 -15.55 -2.74 -1.01
CA ASN A 192 -15.83 -1.95 -2.20
C ASN A 192 -15.67 -2.76 -3.49
N GLU A 193 -14.62 -3.58 -3.58
CA GLU A 193 -14.39 -4.42 -4.75
C GLU A 193 -15.45 -5.52 -4.88
N LEU A 194 -15.70 -6.26 -3.82
CA LEU A 194 -16.70 -7.32 -3.82
C LEU A 194 -18.11 -6.79 -4.11
N SER A 195 -18.46 -5.59 -3.65
CA SER A 195 -19.78 -4.99 -3.85
C SER A 195 -20.11 -4.64 -5.31
N LYS A 196 -19.13 -4.68 -6.20
CA LYS A 196 -19.36 -4.49 -7.64
C LYS A 196 -20.17 -5.66 -8.24
N GLU A 197 -19.89 -6.87 -7.79
CA GLU A 197 -20.47 -8.10 -8.33
C GLU A 197 -21.39 -8.81 -7.32
N TYR A 198 -21.09 -8.74 -6.04
CA TYR A 198 -21.87 -9.37 -4.98
C TYR A 198 -22.80 -8.37 -4.30
N LYS A 199 -24.11 -8.70 -4.26
CA LYS A 199 -25.17 -7.83 -3.68
C LYS A 199 -25.59 -8.20 -2.27
N GLY A 200 -25.00 -9.27 -1.71
CA GLY A 200 -25.27 -9.72 -0.36
C GLY A 200 -24.53 -8.89 0.71
N LYS A 201 -24.63 -9.34 1.93
CA LYS A 201 -24.01 -8.68 3.08
C LYS A 201 -22.53 -8.98 3.16
N ILE A 202 -21.71 -7.95 3.39
CA ILE A 202 -20.25 -8.06 3.62
C ILE A 202 -19.94 -7.35 4.93
N ILE A 203 -19.31 -8.03 5.88
CA ILE A 203 -18.96 -7.46 7.19
C ILE A 203 -17.52 -7.85 7.54
N SER A 204 -16.80 -6.95 8.22
CA SER A 204 -15.47 -7.28 8.76
C SER A 204 -15.58 -8.17 10.00
N LEU A 205 -14.61 -9.03 10.20
CA LEU A 205 -14.52 -9.82 11.42
C LEU A 205 -14.43 -8.95 12.69
N GLU A 206 -13.70 -7.82 12.61
CA GLU A 206 -13.61 -6.88 13.74
C GLU A 206 -15.00 -6.34 14.12
N GLN A 207 -15.82 -5.96 13.13
CA GLN A 207 -17.20 -5.48 13.39
C GLN A 207 -18.07 -6.57 14.04
N ILE A 208 -17.96 -7.81 13.57
CA ILE A 208 -18.71 -8.94 14.19
C ILE A 208 -18.32 -9.11 15.64
N ILE A 209 -17.04 -9.06 15.97
CA ILE A 209 -16.52 -9.17 17.33
C ILE A 209 -17.01 -8.01 18.19
N ASP A 210 -17.01 -6.78 17.66
CA ASP A 210 -17.49 -5.60 18.38
C ASP A 210 -19.00 -5.69 18.65
N GLU A 211 -19.81 -6.09 17.68
CA GLU A 211 -21.25 -6.24 17.83
C GLU A 211 -21.65 -7.42 18.75
N ALA A 212 -20.86 -8.51 18.75
CA ALA A 212 -21.09 -9.65 19.64
C ALA A 212 -20.74 -9.32 21.11
N SER A 213 -19.99 -8.25 21.37
CA SER A 213 -19.58 -7.84 22.72
C SER A 213 -20.62 -7.00 23.45
N ILE A 214 -21.71 -6.58 22.79
CA ILE A 214 -22.79 -5.75 23.32
C ILE A 214 -23.89 -6.63 23.88
#